data_57285a3866f0745e7f3138fb75670419
#
_entry.id   57285a3866f0745e7f3138fb75670419
#
_cell.length_a   1.000
_cell.length_b   1.000
_cell.length_c   1.000
_cell.angle_alpha   90.00
_cell.angle_beta   90.00
_cell.angle_gamma   90.00
#
_symmetry.space_group_name_H-M   'P 1'
#
loop_
_entity.id
_entity.type
_entity.pdbx_description
1 polymer ?
#
loop_
_entity_poly.entity_id
_entity_poly.type
_entity_poly.pdbx_seq_one_letter_code
_entity_poly.pdbx_strand_id
1 'polypeptide(L)'
;MAKLELLKGMKVIDMASFVAGPTCAKILAEYGADVIRIEALVGDDKTRDLGKNAMGIKNGDLPLYDLVNGNKKQLALDTRRPEGIAILKKLLETADVFVCHLRQANMQRLGLDWESLHKEYPGLIYANVTGYGTKGPYSDRGGFDSVAYVSRAGVHFAAEREGTKPYMPFAGQGDLPTGCYLAMGVMAAYINKLRTGLGDMVTANLYGAGIWAGAFPIITAQEPYNVPWPKDPMDTFSPLYNIYKCADGHWVTICGNGWPWEKFVHRAGWDESWYTNYPGMIDAYMNGRKLSEEMERWIATKNYDEVDAVLSDCDIPHDVCQSYREVAQDDVAFEAELMQEISYPRSGSTVRIPRSPIHFHEAGLPETTHGGVPGEDTMDVLTSYGYSEEEIRSLAEQKIVGLGDTWTPDYLVVKR
;
A
#
# COMPACT_ATOMS: atom_id res chain seq x y z
N MET A 1 -0.17 7.20 -22.76
CA MET A 1 -1.05 6.00 -23.04
C MET A 1 -2.51 6.35 -22.79
N ALA A 2 -3.48 5.57 -23.28
CA ALA A 2 -4.89 5.82 -23.03
C ALA A 2 -5.23 5.49 -21.57
N LYS A 3 -6.05 6.33 -20.92
CA LYS A 3 -6.59 6.08 -19.59
C LYS A 3 -7.38 4.76 -19.59
N LEU A 4 -7.19 3.91 -18.58
CA LEU A 4 -8.00 2.70 -18.43
C LEU A 4 -9.49 3.07 -18.27
N GLU A 5 -10.38 2.29 -18.86
CA GLU A 5 -11.83 2.53 -18.83
C GLU A 5 -12.62 1.36 -18.19
N LEU A 6 -11.94 0.50 -17.43
CA LEU A 6 -12.54 -0.70 -16.82
C LEU A 6 -13.68 -0.37 -15.85
N LEU A 7 -13.58 0.75 -15.13
CA LEU A 7 -14.58 1.25 -14.21
C LEU A 7 -15.23 2.55 -14.70
N LYS A 8 -15.23 2.77 -16.03
CA LYS A 8 -15.89 3.94 -16.62
C LYS A 8 -17.36 4.02 -16.20
N GLY A 9 -17.75 5.19 -15.71
CA GLY A 9 -19.11 5.44 -15.20
C GLY A 9 -19.26 5.22 -13.71
N MET A 10 -18.33 4.56 -13.02
CA MET A 10 -18.31 4.51 -11.56
C MET A 10 -17.92 5.88 -11.01
N LYS A 11 -18.73 6.41 -10.08
CA LYS A 11 -18.48 7.69 -9.39
C LYS A 11 -18.08 7.42 -7.93
N VAL A 12 -16.94 7.98 -7.51
CA VAL A 12 -16.38 7.77 -6.18
C VAL A 12 -16.15 9.10 -5.50
N ILE A 13 -16.63 9.23 -4.28
CA ILE A 13 -16.30 10.36 -3.38
C ILE A 13 -15.30 9.85 -2.37
N ASP A 14 -14.09 10.41 -2.38
CA ASP A 14 -13.00 10.06 -1.45
C ASP A 14 -12.82 11.15 -0.40
N MET A 15 -13.25 10.88 0.82
CA MET A 15 -13.05 11.74 1.99
C MET A 15 -12.05 11.11 2.99
N ALA A 16 -11.27 10.13 2.54
CA ALA A 16 -10.24 9.53 3.37
C ALA A 16 -8.96 10.39 3.36
N SER A 17 -8.09 10.25 4.33
CA SER A 17 -6.78 10.90 4.36
C SER A 17 -5.67 9.91 4.71
N PHE A 18 -4.43 10.35 4.67
CA PHE A 18 -3.24 9.51 4.77
C PHE A 18 -3.09 8.55 3.57
N VAL A 19 -2.92 7.25 3.81
CA VAL A 19 -2.49 6.30 2.78
C VAL A 19 -3.56 5.27 2.44
N ALA A 20 -4.04 4.49 3.40
CA ALA A 20 -4.87 3.29 3.12
C ALA A 20 -6.20 3.60 2.41
N GLY A 21 -6.97 4.56 2.90
CA GLY A 21 -8.23 4.97 2.25
C GLY A 21 -7.99 5.60 0.87
N PRO A 22 -7.11 6.62 0.76
CA PRO A 22 -6.74 7.19 -0.52
C PRO A 22 -6.21 6.17 -1.54
N THR A 23 -5.45 5.15 -1.12
CA THR A 23 -5.01 4.05 -2.00
C THR A 23 -6.19 3.30 -2.61
N CYS A 24 -7.24 3.00 -1.83
CA CYS A 24 -8.44 2.38 -2.36
C CYS A 24 -9.04 3.22 -3.50
N ALA A 25 -9.30 4.50 -3.24
CA ALA A 25 -9.87 5.41 -4.24
C ALA A 25 -8.93 5.62 -5.45
N LYS A 26 -7.60 5.65 -5.22
CA LYS A 26 -6.58 5.76 -6.26
C LYS A 26 -6.63 4.57 -7.25
N ILE A 27 -6.73 3.34 -6.73
CA ILE A 27 -6.85 2.14 -7.58
C ILE A 27 -8.11 2.21 -8.44
N LEU A 28 -9.23 2.63 -7.86
CA LEU A 28 -10.47 2.82 -8.63
C LEU A 28 -10.31 3.89 -9.71
N ALA A 29 -9.61 5.00 -9.41
CA ALA A 29 -9.31 6.06 -10.37
C ALA A 29 -8.41 5.59 -11.50
N GLU A 30 -7.37 4.80 -11.20
CA GLU A 30 -6.48 4.18 -12.20
C GLU A 30 -7.24 3.27 -13.14
N TYR A 31 -8.25 2.58 -12.65
CA TYR A 31 -9.10 1.70 -13.46
C TYR A 31 -10.21 2.43 -14.20
N GLY A 32 -10.24 3.76 -14.12
CA GLY A 32 -11.12 4.61 -14.93
C GLY A 32 -12.37 5.13 -14.24
N ALA A 33 -12.52 4.93 -12.92
CA ALA A 33 -13.59 5.58 -12.16
C ALA A 33 -13.41 7.10 -12.13
N ASP A 34 -14.51 7.82 -12.02
CA ASP A 34 -14.52 9.28 -11.78
C ASP A 34 -14.45 9.52 -10.27
N VAL A 35 -13.27 9.88 -9.78
CA VAL A 35 -12.99 10.03 -8.34
C VAL A 35 -12.84 11.49 -7.98
N ILE A 36 -13.69 11.97 -7.07
CA ILE A 36 -13.61 13.29 -6.46
C ILE A 36 -13.06 13.14 -5.04
N ARG A 37 -11.87 13.70 -4.83
CA ARG A 37 -11.25 13.78 -3.52
C ARG A 37 -11.72 15.02 -2.79
N ILE A 38 -12.19 14.83 -1.57
CA ILE A 38 -12.58 15.91 -0.65
C ILE A 38 -11.44 16.18 0.31
N GLU A 39 -10.94 17.39 0.32
CA GLU A 39 -9.89 17.85 1.25
C GLU A 39 -10.31 19.19 1.88
N ALA A 40 -9.82 19.50 3.09
CA ALA A 40 -10.09 20.80 3.68
C ALA A 40 -9.40 21.93 2.90
N LEU A 41 -9.91 23.16 3.02
CA LEU A 41 -9.46 24.32 2.25
C LEU A 41 -7.95 24.60 2.34
N VAL A 42 -7.35 24.19 3.44
CA VAL A 42 -5.92 24.41 3.73
C VAL A 42 -5.03 23.25 3.29
N GLY A 43 -5.60 22.19 2.70
CA GLY A 43 -4.84 21.00 2.34
C GLY A 43 -4.34 20.28 3.58
N ASP A 44 -5.22 19.61 4.32
CA ASP A 44 -4.92 18.99 5.62
C ASP A 44 -4.47 17.54 5.53
N ASP A 45 -4.36 16.98 4.32
CA ASP A 45 -3.84 15.63 4.15
C ASP A 45 -2.34 15.58 4.50
N LYS A 46 -2.04 14.77 5.52
CA LYS A 46 -0.68 14.66 6.06
C LYS A 46 0.33 14.04 5.08
N THR A 47 -0.11 13.37 4.03
CA THR A 47 0.81 12.88 2.98
C THR A 47 1.44 14.01 2.17
N ARG A 48 0.80 15.19 2.10
CA ARG A 48 1.41 16.39 1.51
C ARG A 48 2.67 16.83 2.28
N ASP A 49 2.63 16.71 3.62
CA ASP A 49 3.73 17.11 4.50
C ASP A 49 4.71 15.96 4.80
N LEU A 50 4.31 14.72 4.59
CA LEU A 50 5.10 13.54 4.97
C LEU A 50 6.45 13.53 4.27
N GLY A 51 6.49 13.82 2.98
CA GLY A 51 7.72 13.91 2.20
C GLY A 51 8.70 14.92 2.78
N LYS A 52 8.24 16.13 3.07
CA LYS A 52 9.04 17.22 3.63
C LYS A 52 9.47 16.96 5.06
N ASN A 53 8.53 16.55 5.92
CA ASN A 53 8.77 16.52 7.37
C ASN A 53 9.44 15.23 7.84
N ALA A 54 9.21 14.10 7.16
CA ALA A 54 9.70 12.79 7.58
C ALA A 54 10.68 12.13 6.60
N MET A 55 10.58 12.41 5.29
CA MET A 55 11.38 11.74 4.25
C MET A 55 12.44 12.64 3.61
N GLY A 56 12.57 13.89 4.04
CA GLY A 56 13.64 14.81 3.62
C GLY A 56 13.47 15.40 2.22
N ILE A 57 12.29 15.37 1.62
CA ILE A 57 11.99 16.03 0.33
C ILE A 57 11.88 17.54 0.56
N LYS A 58 12.84 18.32 0.03
CA LYS A 58 12.97 19.77 0.32
C LYS A 58 12.61 20.66 -0.86
N ASN A 59 12.46 20.09 -2.06
CA ASN A 59 12.24 20.83 -3.30
C ASN A 59 10.76 21.18 -3.59
N GLY A 60 9.84 20.79 -2.70
CA GLY A 60 8.41 21.06 -2.82
C GLY A 60 7.64 20.04 -3.67
N ASP A 61 8.28 18.99 -4.17
CA ASP A 61 7.62 17.89 -4.87
C ASP A 61 6.82 17.04 -3.89
N LEU A 62 5.76 16.41 -4.37
CA LEU A 62 4.82 15.63 -3.53
C LEU A 62 4.66 14.18 -3.99
N PRO A 63 5.73 13.41 -4.28
CA PRO A 63 5.62 12.07 -4.85
C PRO A 63 4.83 11.09 -3.97
N LEU A 64 4.87 11.25 -2.64
CA LEU A 64 4.10 10.40 -1.73
C LEU A 64 2.60 10.73 -1.77
N TYR A 65 2.24 12.00 -1.99
CA TYR A 65 0.86 12.39 -2.20
C TYR A 65 0.37 11.92 -3.57
N ASP A 66 1.15 12.10 -4.62
CA ASP A 66 0.84 11.68 -5.98
C ASP A 66 0.61 10.16 -6.06
N LEU A 67 1.44 9.38 -5.36
CA LEU A 67 1.31 7.92 -5.30
C LEU A 67 -0.08 7.47 -4.86
N VAL A 68 -0.72 8.16 -3.93
CA VAL A 68 -2.01 7.75 -3.33
C VAL A 68 -3.18 8.65 -3.73
N ASN A 69 -2.94 9.80 -4.37
CA ASN A 69 -3.96 10.76 -4.76
C ASN A 69 -3.92 11.20 -6.23
N GLY A 70 -2.98 10.70 -7.01
CA GLY A 70 -2.99 10.90 -8.46
C GLY A 70 -4.28 10.37 -9.10
N ASN A 71 -4.62 10.88 -10.28
CA ASN A 71 -5.80 10.50 -11.06
C ASN A 71 -7.17 10.91 -10.46
N LYS A 72 -7.18 11.69 -9.36
CA LYS A 72 -8.41 12.16 -8.70
C LYS A 72 -8.62 13.65 -8.97
N LYS A 73 -9.88 14.06 -9.08
CA LYS A 73 -10.26 15.47 -9.06
C LYS A 73 -10.21 16.02 -7.63
N GLN A 74 -9.68 17.22 -7.43
CA GLN A 74 -9.45 17.82 -6.12
C GLN A 74 -10.51 18.86 -5.80
N LEU A 75 -11.41 18.56 -4.86
CA LEU A 75 -12.40 19.49 -4.32
C LEU A 75 -12.01 19.91 -2.89
N ALA A 76 -11.74 21.19 -2.68
CA ALA A 76 -11.54 21.73 -1.34
C ALA A 76 -12.88 22.13 -0.72
N LEU A 77 -13.24 21.53 0.42
CA LEU A 77 -14.56 21.66 1.03
C LEU A 77 -14.47 21.68 2.56
N ASP A 78 -15.07 22.69 3.22
CA ASP A 78 -15.17 22.72 4.69
C ASP A 78 -16.37 21.90 5.19
N THR A 79 -16.16 20.62 5.42
CA THR A 79 -17.17 19.69 5.96
C THR A 79 -17.52 19.89 7.44
N ARG A 80 -16.90 20.87 8.12
CA ARG A 80 -17.30 21.26 9.50
C ARG A 80 -18.51 22.18 9.50
N ARG A 81 -18.82 22.76 8.34
CA ARG A 81 -19.95 23.69 8.15
C ARG A 81 -21.14 22.97 7.53
N PRO A 82 -22.38 23.31 7.96
CA PRO A 82 -23.59 22.70 7.39
C PRO A 82 -23.69 22.83 5.88
N GLU A 83 -23.25 23.97 5.33
CA GLU A 83 -23.27 24.24 3.88
C GLU A 83 -22.32 23.29 3.14
N GLY A 84 -21.14 23.01 3.70
CA GLY A 84 -20.20 22.05 3.16
C GLY A 84 -20.72 20.61 3.21
N ILE A 85 -21.40 20.23 4.30
CA ILE A 85 -22.09 18.93 4.38
C ILE A 85 -23.22 18.83 3.35
N ALA A 86 -23.97 19.90 3.11
CA ALA A 86 -25.02 19.91 2.09
C ALA A 86 -24.44 19.70 0.67
N ILE A 87 -23.31 20.33 0.35
CA ILE A 87 -22.60 20.10 -0.91
C ILE A 87 -22.14 18.64 -0.99
N LEU A 88 -21.50 18.10 0.04
CA LEU A 88 -21.05 16.70 0.08
C LEU A 88 -22.22 15.73 -0.15
N LYS A 89 -23.35 15.93 0.53
CA LYS A 89 -24.56 15.12 0.35
C LYS A 89 -25.09 15.16 -1.09
N LYS A 90 -25.08 16.33 -1.72
CA LYS A 90 -25.46 16.46 -3.14
C LYS A 90 -24.52 15.67 -4.07
N LEU A 91 -23.22 15.59 -3.75
CA LEU A 91 -22.29 14.73 -4.49
C LEU A 91 -22.63 13.24 -4.27
N LEU A 92 -23.02 12.85 -3.06
CA LEU A 92 -23.37 11.47 -2.70
C LEU A 92 -24.65 10.97 -3.37
N GLU A 93 -25.61 11.85 -3.74
CA GLU A 93 -26.84 11.48 -4.43
C GLU A 93 -26.58 10.67 -5.73
N THR A 94 -25.46 10.92 -6.40
CA THR A 94 -25.13 10.26 -7.67
C THR A 94 -23.89 9.39 -7.57
N ALA A 95 -23.29 9.29 -6.38
CA ALA A 95 -22.09 8.49 -6.16
C ALA A 95 -22.40 6.98 -6.08
N ASP A 96 -21.49 6.17 -6.57
CA ASP A 96 -21.51 4.72 -6.38
C ASP A 96 -20.82 4.31 -5.10
N VAL A 97 -19.73 5.02 -4.75
CA VAL A 97 -18.86 4.69 -3.63
C VAL A 97 -18.52 5.95 -2.84
N PHE A 98 -18.57 5.81 -1.51
CA PHE A 98 -18.05 6.80 -0.57
C PHE A 98 -16.92 6.18 0.23
N VAL A 99 -15.70 6.68 0.07
CA VAL A 99 -14.51 6.21 0.80
C VAL A 99 -14.24 7.12 1.98
N CYS A 100 -14.16 6.56 3.18
CA CYS A 100 -13.91 7.33 4.39
C CYS A 100 -12.99 6.58 5.39
N HIS A 101 -12.48 7.31 6.39
CA HIS A 101 -11.58 6.77 7.42
C HIS A 101 -11.88 7.33 8.82
N LEU A 102 -12.81 8.27 8.92
CA LEU A 102 -13.12 8.90 10.20
C LEU A 102 -13.78 7.90 11.17
N ARG A 103 -13.53 8.11 12.45
CA ARG A 103 -14.16 7.30 13.52
C ARG A 103 -15.68 7.41 13.46
N GLN A 104 -16.36 6.32 13.78
CA GLN A 104 -17.81 6.22 13.72
C GLN A 104 -18.53 7.37 14.46
N ALA A 105 -18.08 7.74 15.66
CA ALA A 105 -18.65 8.84 16.40
C ALA A 105 -18.59 10.21 15.66
N ASN A 106 -17.51 10.46 14.90
CA ASN A 106 -17.40 11.67 14.08
C ASN A 106 -18.35 11.60 12.87
N MET A 107 -18.45 10.45 12.23
CA MET A 107 -19.35 10.27 11.09
C MET A 107 -20.81 10.43 11.52
N GLN A 108 -21.21 9.86 12.66
CA GLN A 108 -22.56 10.04 13.22
C GLN A 108 -22.88 11.51 13.52
N ARG A 109 -21.93 12.24 14.11
CA ARG A 109 -22.12 13.68 14.38
C ARG A 109 -22.33 14.50 13.09
N LEU A 110 -21.73 14.07 11.98
CA LEU A 110 -21.86 14.72 10.67
C LEU A 110 -23.06 14.22 9.87
N GLY A 111 -23.76 13.16 10.32
CA GLY A 111 -24.81 12.48 9.57
C GLY A 111 -24.28 11.78 8.31
N LEU A 112 -23.03 11.33 8.36
CA LEU A 112 -22.31 10.65 7.28
C LEU A 112 -21.95 9.20 7.65
N ASP A 113 -22.51 8.66 8.72
CA ASP A 113 -22.37 7.26 9.10
C ASP A 113 -23.17 6.34 8.16
N TRP A 114 -22.83 5.06 8.19
CA TRP A 114 -23.47 4.06 7.34
C TRP A 114 -24.98 4.02 7.46
N GLU A 115 -25.50 4.01 8.69
CA GLU A 115 -26.93 3.89 8.96
C GLU A 115 -27.70 5.09 8.39
N SER A 116 -27.15 6.30 8.53
CA SER A 116 -27.73 7.53 7.99
C SER A 116 -27.68 7.55 6.47
N LEU A 117 -26.52 7.27 5.87
CA LEU A 117 -26.33 7.34 4.42
C LEU A 117 -27.04 6.20 3.68
N HIS A 118 -27.05 4.98 4.22
CA HIS A 118 -27.74 3.86 3.60
C HIS A 118 -29.26 4.05 3.52
N LYS A 119 -29.83 4.70 4.53
CA LYS A 119 -31.25 5.06 4.53
C LYS A 119 -31.59 6.11 3.45
N GLU A 120 -30.70 7.07 3.25
CA GLU A 120 -30.87 8.16 2.29
C GLU A 120 -30.48 7.72 0.87
N TYR A 121 -29.40 6.95 0.73
CA TYR A 121 -28.82 6.47 -0.52
C TYR A 121 -28.61 4.95 -0.50
N PRO A 122 -29.64 4.11 -0.61
CA PRO A 122 -29.54 2.65 -0.44
C PRO A 122 -28.62 1.96 -1.47
N GLY A 123 -28.33 2.60 -2.60
CA GLY A 123 -27.39 2.11 -3.60
C GLY A 123 -25.93 2.53 -3.37
N LEU A 124 -25.64 3.34 -2.35
CA LEU A 124 -24.29 3.81 -2.06
C LEU A 124 -23.46 2.70 -1.39
N ILE A 125 -22.26 2.44 -1.90
CA ILE A 125 -21.26 1.57 -1.28
C ILE A 125 -20.46 2.43 -0.31
N TYR A 126 -20.51 2.07 0.98
CA TYR A 126 -19.79 2.75 2.05
C TYR A 126 -18.47 2.04 2.32
N ALA A 127 -17.37 2.56 1.81
CA ALA A 127 -16.04 1.98 1.94
C ALA A 127 -15.29 2.62 3.12
N ASN A 128 -15.08 1.88 4.20
CA ASN A 128 -14.44 2.41 5.41
C ASN A 128 -13.14 1.67 5.74
N VAL A 129 -12.07 2.43 5.97
CA VAL A 129 -10.82 1.91 6.50
C VAL A 129 -10.63 2.33 7.96
N THR A 130 -10.24 1.38 8.81
CA THR A 130 -10.03 1.60 10.25
C THR A 130 -8.71 0.97 10.71
N GLY A 131 -8.26 1.33 11.93
CA GLY A 131 -7.10 0.67 12.52
C GLY A 131 -7.37 -0.77 12.96
N TYR A 132 -8.54 -1.01 13.61
CA TYR A 132 -8.80 -2.26 14.33
C TYR A 132 -10.16 -2.92 14.00
N GLY A 133 -10.84 -2.44 12.97
CA GLY A 133 -12.17 -2.92 12.61
C GLY A 133 -13.29 -2.14 13.29
N THR A 134 -14.54 -2.51 12.97
CA THR A 134 -15.76 -1.84 13.47
C THR A 134 -16.39 -2.55 14.66
N LYS A 135 -15.80 -3.66 15.13
CA LYS A 135 -16.29 -4.46 16.25
C LYS A 135 -15.20 -4.69 17.29
N GLY A 136 -15.63 -5.00 18.52
CA GLY A 136 -14.72 -5.33 19.62
C GLY A 136 -14.20 -4.10 20.37
N PRO A 137 -13.35 -4.30 21.41
CA PRO A 137 -12.97 -3.26 22.37
C PRO A 137 -12.09 -2.15 21.77
N TYR A 138 -11.58 -2.31 20.55
CA TYR A 138 -10.72 -1.35 19.87
C TYR A 138 -11.38 -0.66 18.67
N SER A 139 -12.67 -0.84 18.45
CA SER A 139 -13.38 -0.25 17.30
C SER A 139 -13.23 1.28 17.20
N ASP A 140 -13.15 1.99 18.34
CA ASP A 140 -12.93 3.45 18.38
C ASP A 140 -11.49 3.87 18.63
N ARG A 141 -10.56 2.89 18.74
CA ARG A 141 -9.15 3.19 18.96
C ARG A 141 -8.51 3.70 17.68
N GLY A 142 -7.73 4.79 17.80
CA GLY A 142 -6.87 5.27 16.71
C GLY A 142 -5.81 4.21 16.37
N GLY A 143 -5.64 3.92 15.08
CA GLY A 143 -4.65 2.97 14.60
C GLY A 143 -4.02 3.50 13.32
N PHE A 144 -2.69 3.44 13.26
CA PHE A 144 -1.90 3.67 12.08
C PHE A 144 -1.19 2.38 11.70
N ASP A 145 -0.60 2.34 10.53
CA ASP A 145 0.20 1.26 9.99
C ASP A 145 1.13 0.65 11.04
N SER A 146 2.08 1.43 11.56
CA SER A 146 3.10 0.96 12.50
C SER A 146 2.54 0.38 13.80
N VAL A 147 1.38 0.85 14.29
CA VAL A 147 0.81 0.35 15.56
C VAL A 147 -0.22 -0.76 15.38
N ALA A 148 -1.02 -0.72 14.31
CA ALA A 148 -2.09 -1.70 14.10
C ALA A 148 -1.64 -2.88 13.22
N TYR A 149 -1.08 -2.58 12.04
CA TYR A 149 -0.60 -3.62 11.11
C TYR A 149 0.71 -4.24 11.60
N VAL A 150 1.72 -3.41 11.90
CA VAL A 150 3.05 -3.92 12.22
C VAL A 150 3.12 -4.45 13.64
N SER A 151 2.88 -3.58 14.64
CA SER A 151 3.13 -3.96 16.03
C SER A 151 2.11 -4.96 16.57
N ARG A 152 0.80 -4.64 16.46
CA ARG A 152 -0.22 -5.48 17.07
C ARG A 152 -0.46 -6.80 16.34
N ALA A 153 -0.29 -6.84 15.03
CA ALA A 153 -0.42 -8.09 14.27
C ALA A 153 0.86 -8.95 14.30
N GLY A 154 1.94 -8.46 14.92
CA GLY A 154 3.17 -9.23 15.06
C GLY A 154 4.05 -9.26 13.82
N VAL A 155 3.78 -8.41 12.81
CA VAL A 155 4.52 -8.42 11.54
C VAL A 155 6.02 -8.17 11.74
N HIS A 156 6.39 -7.30 12.70
CA HIS A 156 7.79 -7.03 12.99
C HIS A 156 8.56 -8.25 13.54
N PHE A 157 7.88 -9.18 14.22
CA PHE A 157 8.54 -10.40 14.72
C PHE A 157 9.02 -11.33 13.59
N ALA A 158 8.51 -11.19 12.38
CA ALA A 158 8.99 -11.97 11.23
C ALA A 158 10.45 -11.63 10.85
N ALA A 159 10.92 -10.42 11.17
CA ALA A 159 12.27 -9.94 10.85
C ALA A 159 13.17 -9.77 12.08
N GLU A 160 12.71 -10.20 13.26
CA GLU A 160 13.47 -10.04 14.53
C GLU A 160 14.33 -11.24 14.85
N ARG A 161 15.42 -10.95 15.58
CA ARG A 161 16.17 -11.95 16.34
C ARG A 161 15.74 -11.89 17.79
N GLU A 162 15.68 -13.03 18.46
CA GLU A 162 15.36 -13.11 19.88
C GLU A 162 16.25 -12.17 20.71
N GLY A 163 15.63 -11.40 21.60
CA GLY A 163 16.32 -10.46 22.47
C GLY A 163 16.76 -9.13 21.83
N THR A 164 16.48 -8.90 20.54
CA THR A 164 16.75 -7.61 19.91
C THR A 164 15.56 -6.66 20.02
N LYS A 165 15.82 -5.34 19.88
CA LYS A 165 14.75 -4.35 19.84
C LYS A 165 14.00 -4.48 18.51
N PRO A 166 12.65 -4.55 18.54
CA PRO A 166 11.84 -4.50 17.32
C PRO A 166 12.20 -3.30 16.43
N TYR A 167 12.29 -3.52 15.13
CA TYR A 167 12.52 -2.44 14.19
C TYR A 167 11.26 -1.61 13.96
N MET A 168 11.43 -0.33 13.64
CA MET A 168 10.34 0.54 13.21
C MET A 168 10.28 0.53 11.68
N PRO A 169 9.21 0.01 11.07
CA PRO A 169 9.08 -0.02 9.62
C PRO A 169 8.82 1.38 9.06
N PHE A 170 8.99 1.53 7.76
CA PHE A 170 8.54 2.72 7.05
C PHE A 170 7.02 2.81 7.03
N ALA A 171 6.49 4.03 6.99
CA ALA A 171 5.07 4.29 6.82
C ALA A 171 4.58 3.76 5.45
N GLY A 172 3.37 3.19 5.43
CA GLY A 172 2.73 2.69 4.22
C GLY A 172 2.88 1.19 3.98
N GLN A 173 3.72 0.48 4.73
CA GLN A 173 3.94 -0.96 4.54
C GLN A 173 2.65 -1.79 4.65
N GLY A 174 1.78 -1.46 5.58
CA GLY A 174 0.48 -2.10 5.75
C GLY A 174 -0.67 -1.29 5.15
N ASP A 175 -0.51 0.02 5.02
CA ASP A 175 -1.53 0.91 4.47
C ASP A 175 -1.84 0.58 3.00
N LEU A 176 -0.81 0.44 2.15
CA LEU A 176 -0.98 0.15 0.73
C LEU A 176 -1.73 -1.17 0.50
N PRO A 177 -1.32 -2.32 1.08
CA PRO A 177 -2.09 -3.56 0.96
C PRO A 177 -3.51 -3.46 1.52
N THR A 178 -3.71 -2.75 2.66
CA THR A 178 -5.05 -2.56 3.23
C THR A 178 -5.95 -1.77 2.29
N GLY A 179 -5.42 -0.74 1.63
CA GLY A 179 -6.14 0.00 0.58
C GLY A 179 -6.51 -0.88 -0.62
N CYS A 180 -5.60 -1.79 -1.04
CA CYS A 180 -5.89 -2.77 -2.08
C CYS A 180 -7.02 -3.73 -1.67
N TYR A 181 -7.01 -4.24 -0.44
CA TYR A 181 -8.08 -5.10 0.07
C TYR A 181 -9.43 -4.38 0.10
N LEU A 182 -9.44 -3.10 0.51
CA LEU A 182 -10.65 -2.29 0.47
C LEU A 182 -11.17 -2.11 -0.97
N ALA A 183 -10.29 -1.83 -1.93
CA ALA A 183 -10.66 -1.69 -3.34
C ALA A 183 -11.23 -3.00 -3.91
N MET A 184 -10.66 -4.17 -3.58
CA MET A 184 -11.21 -5.48 -3.94
C MET A 184 -12.63 -5.66 -3.40
N GLY A 185 -12.86 -5.32 -2.12
CA GLY A 185 -14.18 -5.37 -1.50
C GLY A 185 -15.17 -4.43 -2.17
N VAL A 186 -14.76 -3.21 -2.50
CA VAL A 186 -15.58 -2.22 -3.22
C VAL A 186 -15.97 -2.73 -4.60
N MET A 187 -15.04 -3.30 -5.37
CA MET A 187 -15.33 -3.88 -6.69
C MET A 187 -16.34 -5.03 -6.60
N ALA A 188 -16.20 -5.92 -5.59
CA ALA A 188 -17.17 -6.98 -5.35
C ALA A 188 -18.57 -6.42 -5.00
N ALA A 189 -18.65 -5.42 -4.13
CA ALA A 189 -19.89 -4.75 -3.78
C ALA A 189 -20.49 -4.01 -5.00
N TYR A 190 -19.68 -3.41 -5.86
CA TYR A 190 -20.13 -2.76 -7.07
C TYR A 190 -20.72 -3.75 -8.08
N ILE A 191 -20.10 -4.90 -8.27
CA ILE A 191 -20.66 -5.99 -9.08
C ILE A 191 -22.03 -6.42 -8.54
N ASN A 192 -22.17 -6.53 -7.21
CA ASN A 192 -23.45 -6.83 -6.58
C ASN A 192 -24.48 -5.70 -6.78
N LYS A 193 -24.06 -4.44 -6.62
CA LYS A 193 -24.91 -3.26 -6.89
C LYS A 193 -25.45 -3.24 -8.32
N LEU A 194 -24.63 -3.59 -9.31
CA LEU A 194 -25.07 -3.66 -10.71
C LEU A 194 -26.20 -4.71 -10.92
N ARG A 195 -26.29 -5.72 -10.06
CA ARG A 195 -27.32 -6.77 -10.13
C ARG A 195 -28.56 -6.45 -9.31
N THR A 196 -28.40 -5.81 -8.17
CA THR A 196 -29.45 -5.64 -7.16
C THR A 196 -29.94 -4.20 -7.00
N GLY A 197 -29.15 -3.22 -7.45
CA GLY A 197 -29.36 -1.80 -7.17
C GLY A 197 -28.95 -1.37 -5.75
N LEU A 198 -28.53 -2.29 -4.88
CA LEU A 198 -28.20 -2.03 -3.48
C LEU A 198 -26.70 -1.94 -3.26
N GLY A 199 -26.28 -0.94 -2.48
CA GLY A 199 -24.93 -0.83 -1.94
C GLY A 199 -24.73 -1.67 -0.69
N ASP A 200 -23.51 -1.64 -0.15
CA ASP A 200 -23.12 -2.36 1.06
C ASP A 200 -22.07 -1.55 1.84
N MET A 201 -21.89 -1.89 3.12
CA MET A 201 -20.77 -1.39 3.90
C MET A 201 -19.57 -2.32 3.77
N VAL A 202 -18.54 -1.85 3.08
CA VAL A 202 -17.27 -2.56 2.92
C VAL A 202 -16.25 -2.00 3.90
N THR A 203 -15.67 -2.84 4.74
CA THR A 203 -14.66 -2.41 5.71
C THR A 203 -13.36 -3.18 5.55
N ALA A 204 -12.24 -2.48 5.57
CA ALA A 204 -10.92 -3.04 5.76
C ALA A 204 -10.26 -2.43 7.00
N ASN A 205 -9.36 -3.16 7.63
CA ASN A 205 -8.64 -2.61 8.78
C ASN A 205 -7.19 -3.08 8.82
N LEU A 206 -6.32 -2.22 9.30
CA LEU A 206 -4.88 -2.44 9.34
C LEU A 206 -4.50 -3.68 10.17
N TYR A 207 -5.14 -3.86 11.32
CA TYR A 207 -4.86 -5.01 12.18
C TYR A 207 -5.24 -6.33 11.51
N GLY A 208 -6.42 -6.41 10.89
CA GLY A 208 -6.86 -7.60 10.14
C GLY A 208 -5.98 -7.90 8.93
N ALA A 209 -5.56 -6.86 8.21
CA ALA A 209 -4.62 -7.00 7.10
C ALA A 209 -3.26 -7.55 7.56
N GLY A 210 -2.75 -7.08 8.72
CA GLY A 210 -1.52 -7.61 9.32
C GLY A 210 -1.66 -9.06 9.81
N ILE A 211 -2.81 -9.42 10.41
CA ILE A 211 -3.13 -10.82 10.77
C ILE A 211 -3.14 -11.70 9.52
N TRP A 212 -3.73 -11.23 8.42
CA TRP A 212 -3.77 -11.96 7.15
C TRP A 212 -2.37 -12.15 6.56
N ALA A 213 -1.54 -11.11 6.56
CA ALA A 213 -0.15 -11.19 6.12
C ALA A 213 0.68 -12.17 6.97
N GLY A 214 0.44 -12.23 8.28
CA GLY A 214 1.09 -13.15 9.22
C GLY A 214 0.36 -14.47 9.45
N ALA A 215 -0.55 -14.89 8.56
CA ALA A 215 -1.44 -16.03 8.82
C ALA A 215 -0.69 -17.33 9.14
N PHE A 216 0.36 -17.67 8.39
CA PHE A 216 1.12 -18.91 8.60
C PHE A 216 1.82 -18.97 9.95
N PRO A 217 2.65 -18.01 10.35
CA PRO A 217 3.26 -18.00 11.67
C PRO A 217 2.22 -17.91 12.80
N ILE A 218 1.12 -17.17 12.63
CA ILE A 218 0.05 -17.10 13.63
C ILE A 218 -0.63 -18.46 13.83
N ILE A 219 -0.87 -19.22 12.76
CA ILE A 219 -1.47 -20.55 12.85
C ILE A 219 -0.50 -21.51 13.56
N THR A 220 0.76 -21.51 13.16
CA THR A 220 1.75 -22.47 13.66
C THR A 220 2.24 -22.16 15.07
N ALA A 221 2.11 -20.93 15.55
CA ALA A 221 2.42 -20.55 16.92
C ALA A 221 1.40 -21.04 17.96
N GLN A 222 0.23 -21.53 17.53
CA GLN A 222 -0.84 -22.00 18.42
C GLN A 222 -0.66 -23.46 18.80
N GLU A 223 -1.26 -23.86 19.95
CA GLU A 223 -1.49 -25.27 20.26
C GLU A 223 -2.32 -25.95 19.14
N PRO A 224 -2.01 -27.19 18.72
CA PRO A 224 -0.98 -28.09 19.28
C PRO A 224 0.39 -27.98 18.59
N TYR A 225 0.59 -26.99 17.71
CA TYR A 225 1.81 -26.92 16.88
C TYR A 225 2.99 -26.30 17.64
N ASN A 226 2.78 -25.20 18.38
CA ASN A 226 3.76 -24.54 19.25
C ASN A 226 5.11 -24.23 18.56
N VAL A 227 5.09 -23.85 17.27
CA VAL A 227 6.30 -23.46 16.57
C VAL A 227 6.84 -22.15 17.19
N PRO A 228 8.07 -22.14 17.70
CA PRO A 228 8.64 -20.93 18.31
C PRO A 228 8.88 -19.82 17.30
N TRP A 229 8.57 -18.60 17.70
CA TRP A 229 8.83 -17.37 16.95
C TRP A 229 9.32 -16.28 17.91
N PRO A 230 10.30 -15.45 17.53
CA PRO A 230 11.09 -15.53 16.28
C PRO A 230 12.00 -16.77 16.27
N LYS A 231 12.37 -17.21 15.07
CA LYS A 231 13.33 -18.31 14.88
C LYS A 231 14.76 -17.79 14.83
N ASP A 232 15.71 -18.62 15.28
CA ASP A 232 17.12 -18.41 14.92
C ASP A 232 17.25 -18.53 13.38
N PRO A 233 17.86 -17.56 12.68
CA PRO A 233 18.06 -17.63 11.24
C PRO A 233 18.79 -18.88 10.75
N MET A 234 19.59 -19.52 11.63
CA MET A 234 20.28 -20.77 11.30
C MET A 234 19.41 -22.01 11.56
N ASP A 235 18.29 -21.89 12.25
CA ASP A 235 17.33 -22.98 12.46
C ASP A 235 16.37 -23.07 11.25
N THR A 236 16.94 -23.31 10.09
CA THR A 236 16.20 -23.51 8.84
C THR A 236 16.01 -25.01 8.56
N PHE A 237 14.94 -25.33 7.83
CA PHE A 237 14.69 -26.70 7.39
C PHE A 237 15.52 -27.12 6.16
N SER A 238 16.21 -26.17 5.53
CA SER A 238 17.04 -26.42 4.35
C SER A 238 18.07 -25.31 4.17
N PRO A 239 19.32 -25.63 3.81
CA PRO A 239 20.32 -24.62 3.43
C PRO A 239 19.92 -23.88 2.15
N LEU A 240 19.00 -24.45 1.35
CA LEU A 240 18.43 -23.80 0.17
C LEU A 240 17.19 -22.96 0.50
N TYR A 241 16.94 -22.66 1.78
CA TYR A 241 15.87 -21.76 2.21
C TYR A 241 16.38 -20.87 3.34
N ASN A 242 17.22 -19.90 2.97
CA ASN A 242 17.86 -18.99 3.92
C ASN A 242 18.45 -17.76 3.22
N ILE A 243 19.04 -16.88 4.00
CA ILE A 243 19.73 -15.66 3.54
C ILE A 243 21.19 -15.74 3.96
N TYR A 244 22.10 -15.46 3.01
CA TYR A 244 23.54 -15.56 3.22
C TYR A 244 24.26 -14.31 2.72
N LYS A 245 25.45 -14.02 3.30
CA LYS A 245 26.26 -12.88 2.93
C LYS A 245 27.41 -13.28 2.02
N CYS A 246 27.52 -12.63 0.85
CA CYS A 246 28.61 -12.79 -0.12
C CYS A 246 29.88 -12.02 0.31
N ALA A 247 31.01 -12.38 -0.30
CA ALA A 247 32.30 -11.75 -0.05
C ALA A 247 32.33 -10.24 -0.42
N ASP A 248 31.59 -9.85 -1.44
CA ASP A 248 31.47 -8.46 -1.91
C ASP A 248 30.51 -7.60 -1.04
N GLY A 249 29.90 -8.22 -0.02
CA GLY A 249 29.00 -7.55 0.91
C GLY A 249 27.52 -7.64 0.60
N HIS A 250 27.14 -8.12 -0.58
CA HIS A 250 25.75 -8.41 -0.92
C HIS A 250 25.18 -9.54 -0.07
N TRP A 251 23.86 -9.50 0.11
CA TRP A 251 23.11 -10.61 0.70
C TRP A 251 22.30 -11.29 -0.39
N VAL A 252 22.29 -12.62 -0.39
CA VAL A 252 21.49 -13.44 -1.29
C VAL A 252 20.44 -14.21 -0.50
N THR A 253 19.17 -14.08 -0.94
CA THR A 253 18.07 -14.92 -0.47
C THR A 253 17.94 -16.14 -1.39
N ILE A 254 17.92 -17.33 -0.81
CA ILE A 254 17.71 -18.59 -1.53
C ILE A 254 16.39 -19.18 -1.07
N CYS A 255 15.52 -19.56 -2.02
CA CYS A 255 14.21 -20.17 -1.76
C CYS A 255 14.02 -21.38 -2.70
N GLY A 256 14.85 -22.41 -2.53
CA GLY A 256 14.83 -23.61 -3.38
C GLY A 256 13.63 -24.52 -3.10
N ASN A 257 12.95 -24.90 -4.17
CA ASN A 257 11.94 -25.95 -4.17
C ASN A 257 12.56 -27.30 -4.51
N GLY A 258 12.24 -28.32 -3.71
CA GLY A 258 12.84 -29.64 -3.90
C GLY A 258 14.27 -29.72 -3.33
N TRP A 259 15.01 -30.71 -3.79
CA TRP A 259 16.36 -30.99 -3.28
C TRP A 259 17.34 -31.25 -4.45
N PRO A 260 17.70 -30.22 -5.27
CA PRO A 260 18.70 -30.35 -6.33
C PRO A 260 20.12 -30.38 -5.76
N TRP A 261 20.32 -31.06 -4.61
CA TRP A 261 21.52 -30.99 -3.79
C TRP A 261 22.73 -31.63 -4.46
N GLU A 262 22.59 -32.78 -5.12
CA GLU A 262 23.66 -33.40 -5.88
C GLU A 262 24.21 -32.46 -6.95
N LYS A 263 23.32 -31.87 -7.74
CA LYS A 263 23.69 -30.90 -8.79
C LYS A 263 24.39 -29.69 -8.20
N PHE A 264 23.86 -29.17 -7.07
CA PHE A 264 24.45 -28.05 -6.36
C PHE A 264 25.87 -28.40 -5.85
N VAL A 265 26.04 -29.54 -5.16
CA VAL A 265 27.35 -29.99 -4.63
C VAL A 265 28.41 -30.06 -5.75
N HIS A 266 28.06 -30.64 -6.87
CA HIS A 266 28.97 -30.70 -8.03
C HIS A 266 29.28 -29.31 -8.61
N ARG A 267 28.29 -28.45 -8.76
CA ARG A 267 28.50 -27.11 -9.33
C ARG A 267 29.22 -26.17 -8.36
N ALA A 268 29.00 -26.31 -7.07
CA ALA A 268 29.71 -25.57 -6.02
C ALA A 268 31.15 -26.06 -5.79
N GLY A 269 31.53 -27.21 -6.37
CA GLY A 269 32.83 -27.82 -6.23
C GLY A 269 33.05 -28.45 -4.84
N TRP A 270 31.99 -28.88 -4.20
CA TRP A 270 32.05 -29.55 -2.90
C TRP A 270 32.39 -31.03 -3.06
N ASP A 271 32.90 -31.65 -1.97
CA ASP A 271 33.17 -33.09 -1.92
C ASP A 271 31.87 -33.90 -2.04
N GLU A 272 31.92 -35.02 -2.80
CA GLU A 272 30.75 -35.86 -3.07
C GLU A 272 30.07 -36.40 -1.79
N SER A 273 30.78 -36.47 -0.68
CA SER A 273 30.20 -36.87 0.60
C SER A 273 29.05 -35.99 1.07
N TRP A 274 28.98 -34.73 0.61
CA TRP A 274 27.89 -33.83 0.95
C TRP A 274 26.56 -34.24 0.33
N TYR A 275 26.50 -34.87 -0.83
CA TYR A 275 25.24 -35.38 -1.35
C TYR A 275 25.01 -36.85 -1.00
N THR A 276 26.06 -37.67 -0.87
CA THR A 276 25.91 -39.07 -0.49
C THR A 276 25.44 -39.24 0.96
N ASN A 277 25.85 -38.33 1.87
CA ASN A 277 25.42 -38.34 3.27
C ASN A 277 24.06 -37.64 3.48
N TYR A 278 23.62 -36.77 2.55
CA TYR A 278 22.39 -36.00 2.65
C TYR A 278 21.59 -36.08 1.33
N PRO A 279 21.17 -37.30 0.91
CA PRO A 279 20.59 -37.50 -0.43
C PRO A 279 19.16 -36.97 -0.57
N GLY A 280 18.44 -36.72 0.52
CA GLY A 280 17.05 -36.35 0.51
C GLY A 280 16.67 -35.15 1.38
N MET A 281 15.48 -34.64 1.19
CA MET A 281 14.96 -33.51 1.98
C MET A 281 14.84 -33.81 3.48
N ILE A 282 14.61 -35.07 3.84
CA ILE A 282 14.53 -35.48 5.26
C ILE A 282 15.90 -35.30 5.91
N ASP A 283 16.99 -35.69 5.20
CA ASP A 283 18.36 -35.53 5.68
C ASP A 283 18.71 -34.05 5.80
N ALA A 284 18.25 -33.23 4.85
CA ALA A 284 18.40 -31.77 4.91
C ALA A 284 17.69 -31.19 6.14
N TYR A 285 16.46 -31.57 6.39
CA TYR A 285 15.69 -31.12 7.55
C TYR A 285 16.36 -31.49 8.89
N MET A 286 16.82 -32.72 9.01
CA MET A 286 17.49 -33.21 10.22
C MET A 286 18.86 -32.56 10.47
N ASN A 287 19.51 -32.05 9.43
CA ASN A 287 20.84 -31.45 9.48
C ASN A 287 20.88 -29.99 9.01
N GLY A 288 19.74 -29.30 9.00
CA GLY A 288 19.56 -27.97 8.43
C GLY A 288 20.62 -26.96 8.89
N ARG A 289 20.87 -26.86 10.18
CA ARG A 289 21.90 -25.98 10.75
C ARG A 289 23.29 -26.27 10.19
N LYS A 290 23.75 -27.54 10.24
CA LYS A 290 25.07 -27.94 9.75
C LYS A 290 25.26 -27.61 8.26
N LEU A 291 24.25 -27.92 7.46
CA LEU A 291 24.28 -27.65 6.02
C LEU A 291 24.24 -26.15 5.74
N SER A 292 23.49 -25.39 6.50
CA SER A 292 23.42 -23.92 6.38
C SER A 292 24.74 -23.25 6.79
N GLU A 293 25.41 -23.75 7.82
CA GLU A 293 26.74 -23.27 8.19
C GLU A 293 27.80 -23.53 7.10
N GLU A 294 27.70 -24.66 6.39
CA GLU A 294 28.60 -24.95 5.28
C GLU A 294 28.27 -24.04 4.06
N MET A 295 26.98 -23.85 3.77
CA MET A 295 26.54 -22.92 2.73
C MET A 295 27.03 -21.50 3.02
N GLU A 296 26.91 -21.03 4.27
CA GLU A 296 27.38 -19.71 4.69
C GLU A 296 28.89 -19.57 4.48
N ARG A 297 29.69 -20.59 4.87
CA ARG A 297 31.13 -20.59 4.64
C ARG A 297 31.49 -20.52 3.15
N TRP A 298 30.80 -21.28 2.31
CA TRP A 298 31.04 -21.29 0.88
C TRP A 298 30.64 -19.95 0.24
N ILE A 299 29.46 -19.43 0.51
CA ILE A 299 28.96 -18.16 -0.05
C ILE A 299 29.84 -16.99 0.40
N ALA A 300 30.31 -16.98 1.66
CA ALA A 300 31.20 -15.94 2.17
C ALA A 300 32.55 -15.83 1.44
N THR A 301 32.90 -16.83 0.63
CA THR A 301 34.12 -16.81 -0.23
C THR A 301 33.85 -16.35 -1.67
N LYS A 302 32.62 -16.06 -2.04
CA LYS A 302 32.16 -15.77 -3.40
C LYS A 302 31.53 -14.38 -3.51
N ASN A 303 31.71 -13.72 -4.65
CA ASN A 303 30.91 -12.57 -5.01
C ASN A 303 29.50 -13.02 -5.40
N TYR A 304 28.53 -12.09 -5.40
CA TYR A 304 27.14 -12.40 -5.76
C TYR A 304 27.05 -13.07 -7.13
N ASP A 305 27.69 -12.52 -8.17
CA ASP A 305 27.65 -13.09 -9.53
C ASP A 305 28.14 -14.54 -9.60
N GLU A 306 29.12 -14.92 -8.79
CA GLU A 306 29.61 -16.30 -8.72
C GLU A 306 28.59 -17.24 -8.06
N VAL A 307 27.87 -16.73 -7.04
CA VAL A 307 26.78 -17.48 -6.37
C VAL A 307 25.59 -17.63 -7.31
N ASP A 308 25.16 -16.52 -7.94
CA ASP A 308 24.10 -16.48 -8.92
C ASP A 308 24.31 -17.50 -10.04
N ALA A 309 25.51 -17.55 -10.63
CA ALA A 309 25.82 -18.49 -11.69
C ALA A 309 25.65 -19.96 -11.27
N VAL A 310 26.03 -20.31 -10.03
CA VAL A 310 25.87 -21.69 -9.52
C VAL A 310 24.41 -22.02 -9.25
N LEU A 311 23.69 -21.11 -8.61
CA LEU A 311 22.29 -21.30 -8.23
C LEU A 311 21.37 -21.33 -9.47
N SER A 312 21.60 -20.43 -10.43
CA SER A 312 20.90 -20.39 -11.73
C SER A 312 21.12 -21.68 -12.54
N ASP A 313 22.36 -22.15 -12.63
CA ASP A 313 22.65 -23.43 -13.30
C ASP A 313 21.93 -24.63 -12.63
N CYS A 314 21.67 -24.52 -11.32
CA CYS A 314 20.97 -25.56 -10.57
C CYS A 314 19.44 -25.40 -10.59
N ASP A 315 18.91 -24.37 -11.24
CA ASP A 315 17.49 -24.01 -11.21
C ASP A 315 16.95 -23.81 -9.77
N ILE A 316 17.78 -23.19 -8.94
CA ILE A 316 17.45 -22.85 -7.54
C ILE A 316 17.00 -21.40 -7.49
N PRO A 317 15.74 -21.09 -7.15
CA PRO A 317 15.27 -19.72 -7.01
C PRO A 317 16.06 -18.96 -5.94
N HIS A 318 16.59 -17.83 -6.32
CA HIS A 318 17.36 -16.93 -5.45
C HIS A 318 17.34 -15.52 -6.02
N ASP A 319 17.68 -14.53 -5.17
CA ASP A 319 17.90 -13.16 -5.62
C ASP A 319 18.75 -12.38 -4.61
N VAL A 320 19.31 -11.24 -5.04
CA VAL A 320 20.01 -10.30 -4.19
C VAL A 320 19.05 -9.52 -3.30
N CYS A 321 19.42 -9.31 -2.04
CA CYS A 321 18.66 -8.41 -1.15
C CYS A 321 19.00 -6.96 -1.47
N GLN A 322 18.15 -6.29 -2.23
CA GLN A 322 18.33 -4.89 -2.61
C GLN A 322 17.90 -3.92 -1.51
N SER A 323 18.61 -2.80 -1.41
CA SER A 323 18.15 -1.63 -0.67
C SER A 323 17.09 -0.86 -1.49
N TYR A 324 16.29 -0.01 -0.84
CA TYR A 324 15.33 0.85 -1.56
C TYR A 324 15.98 1.77 -2.59
N ARG A 325 17.25 2.13 -2.42
CA ARG A 325 18.00 2.91 -3.41
C ARG A 325 18.31 2.10 -4.66
N GLU A 326 18.71 0.84 -4.49
CA GLU A 326 18.98 -0.08 -5.58
C GLU A 326 17.69 -0.39 -6.35
N VAL A 327 16.59 -0.74 -5.65
CA VAL A 327 15.28 -0.93 -6.28
C VAL A 327 14.83 0.28 -7.08
N ALA A 328 15.06 1.51 -6.57
CA ALA A 328 14.68 2.73 -7.30
C ALA A 328 15.51 2.95 -8.59
N GLN A 329 16.66 2.29 -8.71
CA GLN A 329 17.56 2.37 -9.87
C GLN A 329 17.54 1.07 -10.71
N ASP A 330 16.78 0.07 -10.28
CA ASP A 330 16.72 -1.22 -10.93
C ASP A 330 16.03 -1.11 -12.31
N ASP A 331 16.81 -1.35 -13.37
CA ASP A 331 16.29 -1.31 -14.72
C ASP A 331 15.36 -2.50 -15.01
N VAL A 332 15.53 -3.66 -14.32
CA VAL A 332 14.60 -4.79 -14.43
C VAL A 332 13.20 -4.40 -13.97
N ALA A 333 13.08 -3.68 -12.83
CA ALA A 333 11.80 -3.21 -12.35
C ALA A 333 11.16 -2.18 -13.30
N PHE A 334 11.98 -1.37 -13.97
CA PHE A 334 11.51 -0.37 -14.92
C PHE A 334 11.12 -1.01 -16.27
N GLU A 335 11.94 -1.90 -16.83
CA GLU A 335 11.67 -2.63 -18.07
C GLU A 335 10.46 -3.58 -17.94
N ALA A 336 10.25 -4.16 -16.75
CA ALA A 336 9.06 -4.93 -16.40
C ALA A 336 7.82 -4.06 -16.14
N GLU A 337 7.92 -2.73 -16.35
CA GLU A 337 6.84 -1.76 -16.19
C GLU A 337 6.23 -1.68 -14.78
N LEU A 338 6.98 -2.13 -13.76
CA LEU A 338 6.56 -2.06 -12.35
C LEU A 338 6.71 -0.66 -11.76
N MET A 339 7.47 0.19 -12.44
CA MET A 339 7.69 1.59 -12.10
C MET A 339 7.39 2.49 -13.29
N GLN A 340 7.13 3.77 -13.02
CA GLN A 340 7.02 4.81 -14.04
C GLN A 340 7.78 6.04 -13.64
N GLU A 341 8.15 6.88 -14.60
CA GLU A 341 8.68 8.20 -14.33
C GLU A 341 7.56 9.23 -14.16
N ILE A 342 7.73 10.11 -13.18
CA ILE A 342 6.92 11.30 -13.01
C ILE A 342 7.85 12.53 -12.93
N SER A 343 7.52 13.55 -13.70
CA SER A 343 8.33 14.77 -13.78
C SER A 343 7.67 15.92 -13.03
N TYR A 344 8.45 16.66 -12.27
CA TYR A 344 8.03 17.83 -11.49
C TYR A 344 8.58 19.10 -12.15
N PRO A 345 7.81 19.79 -13.01
CA PRO A 345 8.31 20.94 -13.77
C PRO A 345 8.82 22.08 -12.89
N ARG A 346 8.27 22.25 -11.69
CA ARG A 346 8.67 23.31 -10.75
C ARG A 346 10.07 23.12 -10.20
N SER A 347 10.44 21.90 -9.83
CA SER A 347 11.77 21.56 -9.30
C SER A 347 12.77 21.15 -10.40
N GLY A 348 12.27 20.77 -11.57
CA GLY A 348 13.03 20.13 -12.64
C GLY A 348 13.39 18.68 -12.36
N SER A 349 12.83 18.08 -11.28
CA SER A 349 13.09 16.69 -10.92
C SER A 349 12.26 15.73 -11.77
N THR A 350 12.83 14.56 -12.06
CA THR A 350 12.11 13.36 -12.55
C THR A 350 12.47 12.20 -11.64
N VAL A 351 11.46 11.48 -11.16
CA VAL A 351 11.64 10.35 -10.24
C VAL A 351 10.87 9.14 -10.72
N ARG A 352 11.38 7.96 -10.41
CA ARG A 352 10.66 6.69 -10.62
C ARG A 352 9.71 6.48 -9.43
N ILE A 353 8.44 6.21 -9.70
CA ILE A 353 7.43 5.86 -8.69
C ILE A 353 6.86 4.48 -9.00
N PRO A 354 6.54 3.67 -7.97
CA PRO A 354 5.91 2.37 -8.19
C PRO A 354 4.55 2.50 -8.87
N ARG A 355 4.21 1.57 -9.74
CA ARG A 355 2.85 1.38 -10.25
C ARG A 355 2.05 0.49 -9.32
N SER A 356 0.73 0.52 -9.44
CA SER A 356 -0.11 -0.57 -8.94
C SER A 356 0.32 -1.89 -9.61
N PRO A 357 0.57 -2.97 -8.84
CA PRO A 357 1.20 -4.19 -9.37
C PRO A 357 0.24 -5.08 -10.17
N ILE A 358 -0.82 -4.52 -10.75
CA ILE A 358 -1.80 -5.24 -11.54
C ILE A 358 -1.73 -4.73 -12.98
N HIS A 359 -1.43 -5.65 -13.91
CA HIS A 359 -1.38 -5.39 -15.34
C HIS A 359 -2.59 -6.04 -16.02
N PHE A 360 -3.24 -5.29 -16.90
CA PHE A 360 -4.34 -5.80 -17.71
C PHE A 360 -3.84 -6.01 -19.14
N HIS A 361 -3.87 -7.24 -19.61
CA HIS A 361 -3.30 -7.59 -20.92
C HIS A 361 -3.93 -6.79 -22.07
N GLU A 362 -5.25 -6.66 -22.08
CA GLU A 362 -5.98 -5.95 -23.14
C GLU A 362 -6.19 -4.45 -22.82
N ALA A 363 -6.44 -4.11 -21.56
CA ALA A 363 -6.74 -2.73 -21.18
C ALA A 363 -5.47 -1.88 -20.99
N GLY A 364 -4.33 -2.51 -20.73
CA GLY A 364 -3.04 -1.85 -20.52
C GLY A 364 -2.68 -1.64 -19.05
N LEU A 365 -1.79 -0.68 -18.82
CA LEU A 365 -1.20 -0.41 -17.52
C LEU A 365 -1.86 0.78 -16.83
N PRO A 366 -2.04 0.71 -15.51
CA PRO A 366 -2.41 1.89 -14.74
C PRO A 366 -1.26 2.90 -14.72
N GLU A 367 -1.58 4.17 -14.89
CA GLU A 367 -0.62 5.28 -14.79
C GLU A 367 -1.00 6.21 -13.65
N THR A 368 0.00 6.61 -12.86
CA THR A 368 -0.15 7.61 -11.81
C THR A 368 0.11 9.01 -12.40
N THR A 369 -0.82 9.94 -12.17
CA THR A 369 -0.64 11.36 -12.48
C THR A 369 -0.37 12.15 -11.19
N HIS A 370 -0.15 13.46 -11.31
CA HIS A 370 -0.09 14.33 -10.13
C HIS A 370 -1.41 14.36 -9.38
N GLY A 371 -1.32 14.44 -8.05
CA GLY A 371 -2.47 14.52 -7.16
C GLY A 371 -3.12 15.90 -7.07
N GLY A 372 -2.56 16.90 -7.77
CA GLY A 372 -3.09 18.26 -7.82
C GLY A 372 -3.00 19.05 -6.51
N VAL A 373 -3.45 20.29 -6.54
CA VAL A 373 -3.55 21.16 -5.35
C VAL A 373 -4.97 21.14 -4.79
N PRO A 374 -5.16 21.40 -3.47
CA PRO A 374 -6.49 21.44 -2.89
C PRO A 374 -7.40 22.43 -3.62
N GLY A 375 -8.51 21.96 -4.14
CA GLY A 375 -9.49 22.80 -4.83
C GLY A 375 -9.20 23.09 -6.30
N GLU A 376 -8.20 22.49 -6.90
CA GLU A 376 -7.83 22.66 -8.31
C GLU A 376 -9.04 22.44 -9.23
N ASP A 377 -9.86 21.43 -8.94
CA ASP A 377 -11.02 21.07 -9.75
C ASP A 377 -12.36 21.55 -9.16
N THR A 378 -12.34 22.38 -8.11
CA THR A 378 -13.58 22.80 -7.42
C THR A 378 -14.59 23.42 -8.37
N MET A 379 -14.15 24.30 -9.28
CA MET A 379 -15.03 24.96 -10.23
C MET A 379 -15.70 23.94 -11.15
N ASP A 380 -14.93 23.09 -11.79
CA ASP A 380 -15.41 22.09 -12.75
C ASP A 380 -16.32 21.06 -12.09
N VAL A 381 -15.90 20.57 -10.90
CA VAL A 381 -16.70 19.61 -10.14
C VAL A 381 -18.05 20.21 -9.78
N LEU A 382 -18.11 21.36 -9.12
CA LEU A 382 -19.38 21.93 -8.67
C LEU A 382 -20.27 22.38 -9.84
N THR A 383 -19.69 22.88 -10.93
CA THR A 383 -20.45 23.18 -12.15
C THR A 383 -21.13 21.92 -12.71
N SER A 384 -20.44 20.78 -12.71
CA SER A 384 -21.02 19.50 -13.16
C SER A 384 -22.17 19.00 -12.28
N TYR A 385 -22.27 19.50 -11.05
CA TYR A 385 -23.37 19.24 -10.11
C TYR A 385 -24.42 20.37 -10.08
N GLY A 386 -24.38 21.30 -11.07
CA GLY A 386 -25.40 22.29 -11.31
C GLY A 386 -25.30 23.58 -10.50
N TYR A 387 -24.12 23.85 -9.89
CA TYR A 387 -23.83 25.16 -9.33
C TYR A 387 -23.38 26.13 -10.42
N SER A 388 -23.87 27.36 -10.40
CA SER A 388 -23.35 28.42 -11.25
C SER A 388 -21.96 28.91 -10.78
N GLU A 389 -21.20 29.50 -11.69
CA GLU A 389 -19.89 30.08 -11.33
C GLU A 389 -20.04 31.16 -10.25
N GLU A 390 -21.11 31.95 -10.28
CA GLU A 390 -21.39 32.98 -9.29
C GLU A 390 -21.63 32.37 -7.89
N GLU A 391 -22.42 31.30 -7.81
CA GLU A 391 -22.64 30.56 -6.57
C GLU A 391 -21.34 29.97 -6.02
N ILE A 392 -20.50 29.36 -6.87
CA ILE A 392 -19.22 28.78 -6.46
C ILE A 392 -18.27 29.87 -5.92
N ARG A 393 -18.18 31.01 -6.58
CA ARG A 393 -17.36 32.14 -6.11
C ARG A 393 -17.88 32.70 -4.79
N SER A 394 -19.20 32.81 -4.61
CA SER A 394 -19.81 33.22 -3.34
C SER A 394 -19.50 32.21 -2.21
N LEU A 395 -19.55 30.91 -2.49
CA LEU A 395 -19.14 29.86 -1.54
C LEU A 395 -17.66 29.95 -1.18
N ALA A 396 -16.80 30.33 -2.13
CA ALA A 396 -15.36 30.52 -1.89
C ALA A 396 -15.10 31.75 -1.02
N GLU A 397 -15.77 32.88 -1.25
CA GLU A 397 -15.70 34.08 -0.40
C GLU A 397 -16.13 33.78 1.04
N GLN A 398 -17.14 32.94 1.22
CA GLN A 398 -17.62 32.47 2.51
C GLN A 398 -16.71 31.39 3.14
N LYS A 399 -15.66 30.96 2.45
CA LYS A 399 -14.75 29.88 2.86
C LYS A 399 -15.45 28.56 3.13
N ILE A 400 -16.46 28.23 2.31
CA ILE A 400 -17.11 26.93 2.30
C ILE A 400 -16.35 25.99 1.34
N VAL A 401 -15.91 26.53 0.20
CA VAL A 401 -15.05 25.83 -0.76
C VAL A 401 -13.76 26.60 -0.96
N GLY A 402 -12.70 25.91 -1.42
CA GLY A 402 -11.43 26.49 -1.86
C GLY A 402 -11.31 26.41 -3.37
N LEU A 403 -10.76 27.43 -4.02
CA LEU A 403 -10.35 27.41 -5.41
C LEU A 403 -8.83 27.21 -5.46
N GLY A 404 -8.35 26.37 -6.35
CA GLY A 404 -6.95 25.96 -6.42
C GLY A 404 -5.95 27.11 -6.63
N ASP A 405 -6.39 28.24 -7.16
CA ASP A 405 -5.64 29.47 -7.38
C ASP A 405 -5.19 30.18 -6.08
N THR A 406 -5.83 29.87 -4.95
CA THR A 406 -5.53 30.45 -3.63
C THR A 406 -4.53 29.63 -2.82
N TRP A 407 -4.19 28.44 -3.27
CA TRP A 407 -3.27 27.56 -2.56
C TRP A 407 -1.81 27.87 -2.91
N THR A 408 -1.04 28.32 -1.92
CA THR A 408 0.41 28.49 -2.06
C THR A 408 1.15 27.47 -1.20
N PRO A 409 2.29 26.94 -1.67
CA PRO A 409 3.10 25.99 -0.88
C PRO A 409 3.53 26.52 0.51
N ASP A 410 3.52 27.83 0.71
CA ASP A 410 3.85 28.45 1.99
C ASP A 410 2.77 28.25 3.07
N TYR A 411 1.56 27.84 2.69
CA TYR A 411 0.51 27.40 3.63
C TYR A 411 0.87 26.11 4.37
N LEU A 412 1.85 25.36 3.87
CA LEU A 412 2.44 24.22 4.58
C LEU A 412 3.33 24.63 5.76
N VAL A 413 3.61 25.90 5.92
CA VAL A 413 4.23 26.45 7.14
C VAL A 413 3.14 26.62 8.18
N VAL A 414 2.80 25.52 8.86
CA VAL A 414 1.95 25.54 10.04
C VAL A 414 2.58 26.53 11.04
N LYS A 415 1.99 27.69 11.19
CA LYS A 415 2.19 28.46 12.42
C LYS A 415 1.65 27.60 13.54
N ARG A 416 2.58 26.97 14.28
CA ARG A 416 2.31 26.30 15.56
C ARG A 416 1.83 27.32 16.57
#